data_b32fd775d6dc2032acad4e59ba8696b1
#
_entry.id   b32fd775d6dc2032acad4e59ba8696b1
#
_cell.length_a   1.000
_cell.length_b   1.000
_cell.length_c   1.000
_cell.angle_alpha   90.00
_cell.angle_beta   90.00
_cell.angle_gamma   90.00
#
_symmetry.space_group_name_H-M   'P 1'
#
loop_
_entity.id
_entity.type
_entity.pdbx_description
1 polymer ?
#
loop_
_entity_poly.entity_id
_entity_poly.type
_entity_poly.pdbx_seq_one_letter_code
_entity_poly.pdbx_strand_id
1 'polypeptide(L)'
;MNIALVVLGTLLAGGSIGSAIAKFKKVPDIMTTMAAVGVKTNLIPVLASLEVAGGLGVIAGIWIPSLGVLASACLALYFLGAFGAHLRKKHKLAEFGAALGFLVIAITVTILQSNR
;
A
#
# COMPACT_ATOMS: atom_id res chain seq x y z
N MET A 1 -2.70 -7.37 23.14
CA MET A 1 -2.50 -6.85 21.76
C MET A 1 -3.65 -7.31 20.89
N ASN A 2 -4.15 -6.46 20.02
CA ASN A 2 -5.28 -6.77 19.16
C ASN A 2 -4.86 -7.73 18.02
N ILE A 3 -5.45 -8.92 18.00
CA ILE A 3 -5.11 -9.94 16.98
C ILE A 3 -5.44 -9.45 15.57
N ALA A 4 -6.58 -8.78 15.40
CA ALA A 4 -6.96 -8.22 14.10
C ALA A 4 -5.92 -7.21 13.59
N LEU A 5 -5.42 -6.36 14.47
CA LEU A 5 -4.38 -5.40 14.13
C LEU A 5 -3.09 -6.10 13.69
N VAL A 6 -2.66 -7.13 14.42
CA VAL A 6 -1.44 -7.88 14.08
C VAL A 6 -1.59 -8.56 12.73
N VAL A 7 -2.70 -9.25 12.50
CA VAL A 7 -2.96 -9.97 11.24
C VAL A 7 -3.05 -8.99 10.07
N LEU A 8 -3.91 -7.98 10.18
CA LEU A 8 -4.12 -7.02 9.08
C LEU A 8 -2.89 -6.17 8.84
N GLY A 9 -2.20 -5.75 9.90
CA GLY A 9 -0.95 -4.99 9.78
C GLY A 9 0.14 -5.79 9.08
N THR A 10 0.27 -7.08 9.41
CA THR A 10 1.25 -7.96 8.77
C THR A 10 0.91 -8.17 7.29
N LEU A 11 -0.36 -8.38 6.96
CA LEU A 11 -0.81 -8.51 5.58
C LEU A 11 -0.54 -7.23 4.78
N LEU A 12 -0.86 -6.07 5.36
CA LEU A 12 -0.63 -4.79 4.73
C LEU A 12 0.86 -4.56 4.49
N ALA A 13 1.69 -4.78 5.51
CA ALA A 13 3.13 -4.58 5.42
C ALA A 13 3.76 -5.56 4.42
N GLY A 14 3.41 -6.83 4.51
CA GLY A 14 3.93 -7.87 3.60
C GLY A 14 3.54 -7.61 2.16
N GLY A 15 2.28 -7.25 1.92
CA GLY A 15 1.79 -6.93 0.58
C GLY A 15 2.46 -5.69 0.01
N SER A 16 2.59 -4.64 0.82
CA SER A 16 3.24 -3.38 0.39
C SER A 16 4.71 -3.60 0.05
N ILE A 17 5.44 -4.31 0.91
CA ILE A 17 6.85 -4.62 0.68
C ILE A 17 7.01 -5.53 -0.53
N GLY A 18 6.16 -6.56 -0.67
CA GLY A 18 6.17 -7.43 -1.84
C GLY A 18 5.93 -6.68 -3.15
N SER A 19 4.97 -5.76 -3.15
CA SER A 19 4.69 -4.89 -4.30
C SER A 19 5.90 -4.00 -4.61
N ALA A 20 6.56 -3.47 -3.58
CA ALA A 20 7.76 -2.65 -3.75
C ALA A 20 8.91 -3.45 -4.36
N ILE A 21 9.12 -4.69 -3.90
CA ILE A 21 10.16 -5.57 -4.45
C ILE A 21 9.89 -5.82 -5.94
N ALA A 22 8.64 -6.09 -6.32
CA ALA A 22 8.28 -6.29 -7.72
C ALA A 22 8.59 -5.05 -8.56
N LYS A 23 8.35 -3.84 -8.02
CA LYS A 23 8.68 -2.59 -8.70
C LYS A 23 10.19 -2.41 -8.86
N PHE A 24 10.98 -2.70 -7.82
CA PHE A 24 12.44 -2.62 -7.90
C PHE A 24 13.02 -3.62 -8.89
N LYS A 25 12.43 -4.81 -8.99
CA LYS A 25 12.85 -5.83 -9.96
C LYS A 25 12.34 -5.58 -11.37
N LYS A 26 11.52 -4.54 -11.56
CA LYS A 26 10.93 -4.17 -12.86
C LYS A 26 10.19 -5.35 -13.51
N VAL A 27 9.37 -6.04 -12.71
CA VAL A 27 8.53 -7.14 -13.22
C VAL A 27 7.69 -6.61 -14.40
N PRO A 28 7.68 -7.31 -15.57
CA PRO A 28 7.01 -6.79 -16.77
C PRO A 28 5.55 -6.41 -16.58
N ASP A 29 4.77 -7.21 -15.87
CA ASP A 29 3.35 -6.91 -15.61
C ASP A 29 3.18 -5.62 -14.81
N ILE A 30 4.04 -5.39 -13.81
CA ILE A 30 4.04 -4.17 -13.01
C ILE A 30 4.41 -2.96 -13.88
N MET A 31 5.43 -3.10 -14.74
CA MET A 31 5.85 -2.02 -15.63
C MET A 31 4.74 -1.66 -16.61
N THR A 32 4.04 -2.65 -17.17
CA THR A 32 2.91 -2.43 -18.07
C THR A 32 1.77 -1.70 -17.36
N THR A 33 1.43 -2.11 -16.13
CA THR A 33 0.38 -1.49 -15.34
C THR A 33 0.74 -0.04 -15.00
N MET A 34 1.97 0.23 -14.59
CA MET A 34 2.42 1.59 -14.26
C MET A 34 2.34 2.50 -15.47
N ALA A 35 2.78 2.03 -16.64
CA ALA A 35 2.67 2.79 -17.87
C ALA A 35 1.21 3.08 -18.23
N ALA A 36 0.33 2.10 -18.06
CA ALA A 36 -1.09 2.23 -18.36
C ALA A 36 -1.78 3.29 -17.49
N VAL A 37 -1.37 3.46 -16.23
CA VAL A 37 -1.93 4.48 -15.34
C VAL A 37 -1.18 5.82 -15.42
N GLY A 38 -0.23 5.96 -16.32
CA GLY A 38 0.49 7.21 -16.55
C GLY A 38 1.63 7.50 -15.60
N VAL A 39 2.13 6.49 -14.89
CA VAL A 39 3.28 6.66 -14.00
C VAL A 39 4.57 6.65 -14.81
N LYS A 40 5.39 7.68 -14.64
CA LYS A 40 6.68 7.76 -15.31
C LYS A 40 7.66 6.76 -14.71
N THR A 41 8.52 6.18 -15.55
CA THR A 41 9.49 5.16 -15.11
C THR A 41 10.37 5.64 -13.96
N ASN A 42 10.79 6.91 -13.96
CA ASN A 42 11.63 7.45 -12.91
C ASN A 42 10.92 7.64 -11.56
N LEU A 43 9.59 7.58 -11.54
CA LEU A 43 8.81 7.65 -10.30
C LEU A 43 8.61 6.28 -9.64
N ILE A 44 8.79 5.19 -10.38
CA ILE A 44 8.54 3.85 -9.86
C ILE A 44 9.39 3.53 -8.63
N PRO A 45 10.71 3.78 -8.62
CA PRO A 45 11.51 3.57 -7.40
C PRO A 45 11.07 4.43 -6.22
N VAL A 46 10.58 5.65 -6.48
CA VAL A 46 10.04 6.53 -5.42
C VAL A 46 8.80 5.90 -4.79
N LEU A 47 7.88 5.42 -5.62
CA LEU A 47 6.67 4.75 -5.14
C LEU A 47 7.00 3.48 -4.35
N ALA A 48 7.96 2.69 -4.85
CA ALA A 48 8.41 1.48 -4.15
C ALA A 48 9.03 1.81 -2.79
N SER A 49 9.83 2.87 -2.73
CA SER A 49 10.44 3.31 -1.47
C SER A 49 9.39 3.75 -0.46
N LEU A 50 8.35 4.46 -0.90
CA LEU A 50 7.23 4.85 -0.03
C LEU A 50 6.48 3.63 0.51
N GLU A 51 6.27 2.62 -0.31
CA GLU A 51 5.62 1.38 0.11
C GLU A 51 6.45 0.63 1.16
N VAL A 52 7.76 0.54 0.97
CA VAL A 52 8.67 -0.11 1.96
C VAL A 52 8.65 0.66 3.26
N ALA A 53 8.80 1.99 3.21
CA ALA A 53 8.79 2.83 4.40
C ALA A 53 7.47 2.69 5.16
N GLY A 54 6.35 2.73 4.44
CA GLY A 54 5.02 2.56 5.04
C GLY A 54 4.84 1.18 5.65
N GLY A 55 5.27 0.13 4.96
CA GLY A 55 5.18 -1.24 5.46
C GLY A 55 6.00 -1.46 6.74
N LEU A 56 7.23 -0.98 6.75
CA LEU A 56 8.08 -1.04 7.95
C LEU A 56 7.47 -0.24 9.10
N GLY A 57 6.90 0.93 8.80
CA GLY A 57 6.22 1.75 9.80
C GLY A 57 5.00 1.07 10.38
N VAL A 58 4.23 0.33 9.59
CA VAL A 58 3.07 -0.44 10.08
C VAL A 58 3.53 -1.54 11.02
N ILE A 59 4.61 -2.26 10.68
CA ILE A 59 5.17 -3.30 11.55
C ILE A 59 5.64 -2.68 12.88
N ALA A 60 6.44 -1.62 12.82
CA ALA A 60 6.90 -0.92 14.03
C ALA A 60 5.73 -0.35 14.83
N GLY A 61 4.68 0.04 14.15
CA GLY A 61 3.47 0.58 14.77
C GLY A 61 2.71 -0.41 15.63
N ILE A 62 2.97 -1.72 15.51
CA ILE A 62 2.39 -2.71 16.42
C ILE A 62 2.83 -2.40 17.86
N TRP A 63 4.07 -1.90 18.03
CA TRP A 63 4.61 -1.53 19.33
C TRP A 63 4.49 -0.02 19.62
N ILE A 64 4.48 0.82 18.58
CA ILE A 64 4.42 2.28 18.70
C ILE A 64 3.15 2.77 17.98
N PRO A 65 2.02 2.94 18.72
CA PRO A 65 0.73 3.24 18.08
C PRO A 65 0.73 4.50 17.21
N SER A 66 1.37 5.57 17.64
CA SER A 66 1.42 6.82 16.86
C SER A 66 2.10 6.63 15.51
N LEU A 67 3.18 5.86 15.47
CA LEU A 67 3.88 5.53 14.22
C LEU A 67 3.00 4.65 13.33
N GLY A 68 2.27 3.70 13.94
CA GLY A 68 1.34 2.84 13.21
C GLY A 68 0.22 3.62 12.56
N VAL A 69 -0.37 4.59 13.26
CA VAL A 69 -1.40 5.46 12.69
C VAL A 69 -0.84 6.24 11.50
N LEU A 70 0.30 6.86 11.68
CA LEU A 70 0.93 7.65 10.63
C LEU A 70 1.25 6.79 9.39
N ALA A 71 1.91 5.65 9.59
CA ALA A 71 2.33 4.79 8.50
C ALA A 71 1.13 4.20 7.74
N SER A 72 0.13 3.68 8.45
CA SER A 72 -1.06 3.11 7.81
C SER A 72 -1.89 4.17 7.10
N ALA A 73 -1.99 5.37 7.66
CA ALA A 73 -2.68 6.48 7.00
C ALA A 73 -1.95 6.89 5.72
N CYS A 74 -0.62 6.94 5.73
CA CYS A 74 0.17 7.24 4.53
C CYS A 74 -0.04 6.17 3.46
N LEU A 75 -0.06 4.88 3.84
CA LEU A 75 -0.34 3.80 2.90
C LEU A 75 -1.77 3.88 2.36
N ALA A 76 -2.74 4.26 3.20
CA ALA A 76 -4.11 4.46 2.75
C ALA A 76 -4.19 5.55 1.67
N LEU A 77 -3.49 6.66 1.87
CA LEU A 77 -3.42 7.73 0.86
C LEU A 77 -2.73 7.25 -0.41
N TYR A 78 -1.66 6.49 -0.27
CA TYR A 78 -0.95 5.91 -1.42
C TYR A 78 -1.88 5.02 -2.25
N PHE A 79 -2.58 4.08 -1.61
CA PHE A 79 -3.47 3.16 -2.32
C PHE A 79 -4.74 3.87 -2.82
N LEU A 80 -5.20 4.90 -2.13
CA LEU A 80 -6.30 5.75 -2.64
C LEU A 80 -5.90 6.42 -3.95
N GLY A 81 -4.68 6.95 -4.03
CA GLY A 81 -4.15 7.52 -5.25
C GLY A 81 -4.03 6.49 -6.36
N ALA A 82 -3.54 5.29 -6.03
CA ALA A 82 -3.44 4.19 -7.00
C ALA A 82 -4.80 3.76 -7.52
N PHE A 83 -5.77 3.59 -6.63
CA PHE A 83 -7.15 3.25 -7.00
C PHE A 83 -7.76 4.32 -7.90
N GLY A 84 -7.60 5.60 -7.54
CA GLY A 84 -8.08 6.72 -8.35
C GLY A 84 -7.44 6.76 -9.73
N ALA A 85 -6.14 6.45 -9.83
CA ALA A 85 -5.45 6.40 -11.11
C ALA A 85 -6.02 5.29 -12.00
N HIS A 86 -6.29 4.10 -11.45
CA HIS A 86 -6.92 3.02 -12.19
C HIS A 86 -8.33 3.40 -12.67
N LEU A 87 -9.14 4.03 -11.80
CA LEU A 87 -10.49 4.48 -12.17
C LEU A 87 -10.46 5.52 -13.27
N ARG A 88 -9.51 6.45 -13.21
CA ARG A 88 -9.38 7.50 -14.23
C ARG A 88 -9.06 6.91 -15.59
N LYS A 89 -8.35 5.79 -15.65
CA LYS A 89 -8.03 5.07 -16.88
C LYS A 89 -9.08 4.02 -17.23
N LYS A 90 -10.18 3.94 -16.48
CA LYS A 90 -11.29 3.02 -16.69
C LYS A 90 -10.87 1.54 -16.70
N HIS A 91 -9.94 1.20 -15.82
CA HIS A 91 -9.49 -0.19 -15.69
C HIS A 91 -10.60 -1.06 -15.09
N LYS A 92 -10.58 -2.34 -15.45
CA LYS A 92 -11.50 -3.34 -14.91
C LYS A 92 -11.12 -3.69 -13.48
N LEU A 93 -12.08 -4.24 -12.72
CA LEU A 93 -11.89 -4.65 -11.34
C LEU A 93 -10.66 -5.56 -11.17
N ALA A 94 -10.41 -6.48 -12.09
CA ALA A 94 -9.24 -7.36 -12.04
C ALA A 94 -7.92 -6.59 -12.04
N GLU A 95 -7.90 -5.39 -12.61
CA GLU A 95 -6.70 -4.57 -12.74
C GLU A 95 -6.45 -3.69 -11.52
N PHE A 96 -7.52 -3.26 -10.81
CA PHE A 96 -7.38 -2.39 -9.65
C PHE A 96 -7.79 -3.06 -8.33
N GLY A 97 -8.20 -4.32 -8.37
CA GLY A 97 -8.68 -5.02 -7.17
C GLY A 97 -7.66 -5.07 -6.04
N ALA A 98 -6.38 -5.26 -6.38
CA ALA A 98 -5.31 -5.27 -5.38
C ALA A 98 -5.19 -3.90 -4.68
N ALA A 99 -5.22 -2.80 -5.44
CA ALA A 99 -5.16 -1.45 -4.86
C ALA A 99 -6.36 -1.19 -3.95
N LEU A 100 -7.55 -1.59 -4.37
CA LEU A 100 -8.77 -1.45 -3.56
C LEU A 100 -8.66 -2.28 -2.29
N GLY A 101 -8.21 -3.53 -2.38
CA GLY A 101 -8.04 -4.42 -1.23
C GLY A 101 -7.07 -3.85 -0.21
N PHE A 102 -5.91 -3.39 -0.65
CA PHE A 102 -4.92 -2.78 0.22
C PHE A 102 -5.41 -1.47 0.82
N LEU A 103 -6.18 -0.68 0.06
CA LEU A 103 -6.79 0.54 0.58
C LEU A 103 -7.72 0.24 1.75
N VAL A 104 -8.59 -0.75 1.60
CA VAL A 104 -9.53 -1.16 2.65
C VAL A 104 -8.75 -1.65 3.89
N ILE A 105 -7.73 -2.47 3.69
CA ILE A 105 -6.90 -2.97 4.80
C ILE A 105 -6.18 -1.81 5.49
N ALA A 106 -5.61 -0.87 4.72
CA ALA A 106 -4.91 0.28 5.27
C ALA A 106 -5.83 1.17 6.10
N ILE A 107 -7.05 1.43 5.64
CA ILE A 107 -8.04 2.20 6.39
C ILE A 107 -8.40 1.47 7.69
N THR A 108 -8.63 0.17 7.61
CA THR A 108 -8.97 -0.65 8.77
C THR A 108 -7.85 -0.63 9.81
N VAL A 109 -6.60 -0.80 9.37
CA VAL A 109 -5.43 -0.73 10.26
C VAL A 109 -5.32 0.65 10.91
N THR A 110 -5.55 1.72 10.16
CA THR A 110 -5.52 3.08 10.69
C THR A 110 -6.55 3.25 11.79
N ILE A 111 -7.78 2.75 11.58
CA ILE A 111 -8.85 2.83 12.58
C ILE A 111 -8.48 2.04 13.82
N LEU A 112 -7.98 0.81 13.66
CA LEU A 112 -7.59 -0.05 14.78
C LEU A 112 -6.45 0.58 15.59
N GLN A 113 -5.46 1.18 14.92
CA GLN A 113 -4.36 1.88 15.59
C GLN A 113 -4.86 3.11 16.35
N SER A 114 -5.80 3.86 15.78
CA SER A 114 -6.34 5.08 16.39
C SER A 114 -7.15 4.79 17.66
N ASN A 115 -7.72 3.60 17.78
CA ASN A 115 -8.58 3.20 18.89
C ASN A 115 -7.88 2.33 19.93
N ARG A 116 -6.58 2.29 19.95
CA ARG A 116 -5.80 1.48 20.91
C ARG A 116 -5.71 2.11 22.27
#